data_89722aa6edaf9a0acfefdec1f66f3172
#
_entry.id   89722aa6edaf9a0acfefdec1f66f3172
#
_cell.length_a   1.000
_cell.length_b   1.000
_cell.length_c   1.000
_cell.angle_alpha   90.00
_cell.angle_beta   90.00
_cell.angle_gamma   90.00
#
_symmetry.space_group_name_H-M   'P 1'
#
loop_
_entity.id
_entity.type
_entity.pdbx_description
1 polymer ?
#
loop_
_entity_poly.entity_id
_entity_poly.type
_entity_poly.pdbx_seq_one_letter_code
_entity_poly.pdbx_strand_id
1 'polypeptide(L)'
;MKKRISNINRKTRETSISLSLDLDGSGKGAISTGIGFFDHMLDLLAKHALFDLEINASGDTDVDYHHTVEDVGICLGQAVKEALGDKAGITRFANVSVPMQETLADIAIDISGRSA
;
A
#
# COMPACT_ATOMS: atom_id res chain seq x y z
N MET A 1 20.54 13.40 0.47
CA MET A 1 19.93 12.05 0.40
C MET A 1 18.62 12.11 -0.40
N LYS A 2 18.43 11.19 -1.31
CA LYS A 2 17.23 11.16 -2.15
C LYS A 2 16.02 10.75 -1.32
N LYS A 3 14.94 11.51 -1.40
CA LYS A 3 13.69 11.17 -0.72
C LYS A 3 13.00 10.00 -1.41
N ARG A 4 12.40 9.11 -0.62
CA ARG A 4 11.67 7.95 -1.12
C ARG A 4 10.17 8.20 -1.00
N ILE A 5 9.70 9.14 -1.81
CA ILE A 5 8.32 9.64 -1.82
C ILE A 5 7.73 9.40 -3.21
N SER A 6 6.45 9.04 -3.27
CA SER A 6 5.72 8.91 -4.53
C SER A 6 4.29 9.38 -4.39
N ASN A 7 3.72 9.79 -5.52
CA ASN A 7 2.34 10.21 -5.62
C ASN A 7 1.72 9.54 -6.85
N ILE A 8 0.62 8.84 -6.64
CA ILE A 8 -0.07 8.08 -7.69
C ILE A 8 -1.48 8.59 -7.81
N ASN A 9 -1.91 8.83 -9.04
CA ASN A 9 -3.31 9.13 -9.37
C ASN A 9 -3.76 8.12 -10.41
N ARG A 10 -4.89 7.47 -10.17
CA ARG A 10 -5.46 6.49 -11.08
C ARG A 10 -6.95 6.71 -11.20
N LYS A 11 -7.43 6.80 -12.41
CA LYS A 11 -8.86 6.93 -12.68
C LYS A 11 -9.25 5.93 -13.75
N THR A 12 -10.24 5.11 -13.43
CA THR A 12 -10.86 4.18 -14.37
C THR A 12 -12.35 4.48 -14.44
N ARG A 13 -13.13 3.65 -15.13
CA ARG A 13 -14.59 3.76 -15.13
C ARG A 13 -15.18 3.48 -13.76
N GLU A 14 -14.51 2.62 -12.98
CA GLU A 14 -15.03 2.12 -11.72
C GLU A 14 -14.44 2.83 -10.51
N THR A 15 -13.25 3.42 -10.62
CA THR A 15 -12.53 3.96 -9.48
C THR A 15 -11.85 5.28 -9.78
N SER A 16 -11.63 6.06 -8.72
CA SER A 16 -10.79 7.27 -8.73
C SER A 16 -9.94 7.25 -7.47
N ILE A 17 -8.61 7.20 -7.62
CA ILE A 17 -7.69 7.00 -6.51
C ILE A 17 -6.57 8.03 -6.54
N SER A 18 -6.31 8.63 -5.38
CA SER A 18 -5.16 9.48 -5.11
C SER A 18 -4.39 8.86 -3.94
N LEU A 19 -3.10 8.59 -4.12
CA LEU A 19 -2.27 7.95 -3.12
C LEU A 19 -0.92 8.64 -3.02
N SER A 20 -0.51 8.96 -1.79
CA SER A 20 0.81 9.50 -1.49
C SER A 20 1.52 8.60 -0.49
N LEU A 21 2.78 8.30 -0.74
CA LEU A 21 3.59 7.41 0.08
C LEU A 21 4.94 8.05 0.37
N ASP A 22 5.33 8.04 1.64
CA ASP A 22 6.69 8.34 2.08
C ASP A 22 7.21 7.14 2.86
N LEU A 23 8.19 6.43 2.30
CA LEU A 23 8.78 5.25 2.93
C LEU A 23 9.58 5.60 4.18
N ASP A 24 10.05 6.84 4.30
CA ASP A 24 10.82 7.33 5.44
C ASP A 24 9.98 8.21 6.35
N GLY A 25 8.71 7.88 6.48
CA GLY A 25 7.76 8.60 7.31
C GLY A 25 7.85 8.27 8.79
N SER A 26 6.79 8.59 9.51
CA SER A 26 6.68 8.37 10.96
C SER A 26 5.54 7.45 11.36
N GLY A 27 4.85 6.86 10.40
CA GLY A 27 3.72 5.95 10.62
C GLY A 27 2.38 6.66 10.62
N LYS A 28 2.25 7.76 9.90
CA LYS A 28 0.98 8.50 9.79
C LYS A 28 0.15 7.96 8.64
N GLY A 29 -1.08 7.55 8.96
CA GLY A 29 -2.06 7.12 7.97
C GLY A 29 -3.20 8.10 7.86
N ALA A 30 -3.62 8.40 6.62
CA ALA A 30 -4.82 9.16 6.32
C ALA A 30 -5.54 8.41 5.19
N ILE A 31 -6.41 7.47 5.55
CA ILE A 31 -6.95 6.48 4.63
C ILE A 31 -8.45 6.64 4.52
N SER A 32 -8.95 6.74 3.30
CA SER A 32 -10.38 6.79 3.00
C SER A 32 -10.65 6.05 1.69
N THR A 33 -11.12 4.80 1.79
CA THR A 33 -11.46 3.97 0.63
C THR A 33 -12.96 3.69 0.51
N GLY A 34 -13.74 4.05 1.52
CA GLY A 34 -15.15 3.69 1.59
C GLY A 34 -15.39 2.29 2.13
N ILE A 35 -14.34 1.54 2.48
CA ILE A 35 -14.41 0.19 3.02
C ILE A 35 -13.72 0.19 4.38
N GLY A 36 -14.52 0.16 5.47
CA GLY A 36 -14.02 0.37 6.82
C GLY A 36 -12.91 -0.57 7.23
N PHE A 37 -13.06 -1.87 6.95
CA PHE A 37 -12.03 -2.85 7.31
C PHE A 37 -10.74 -2.64 6.52
N PHE A 38 -10.85 -2.31 5.25
CA PHE A 38 -9.69 -2.03 4.40
C PHE A 38 -8.95 -0.78 4.88
N ASP A 39 -9.69 0.27 5.23
CA ASP A 39 -9.10 1.48 5.81
C ASP A 39 -8.30 1.16 7.06
N HIS A 40 -8.86 0.33 7.94
CA HIS A 40 -8.20 -0.10 9.17
C HIS A 40 -6.90 -0.86 8.87
N MET A 41 -6.92 -1.80 7.93
CA MET A 41 -5.74 -2.60 7.58
C MET A 41 -4.64 -1.75 6.95
N LEU A 42 -5.01 -0.79 6.10
CA LEU A 42 -4.04 0.12 5.48
C LEU A 42 -3.45 1.09 6.51
N ASP A 43 -4.23 1.53 7.48
CA ASP A 43 -3.74 2.36 8.57
C ASP A 43 -2.75 1.58 9.45
N LEU A 44 -3.03 0.31 9.73
CA LEU A 44 -2.10 -0.56 10.44
C LEU A 44 -0.80 -0.76 9.66
N LEU A 45 -0.87 -0.92 8.34
CA LEU A 45 0.32 -1.00 7.50
C LEU A 45 1.18 0.24 7.65
N ALA A 46 0.59 1.43 7.54
CA ALA A 46 1.31 2.69 7.71
C ALA A 46 1.99 2.77 9.07
N LYS A 47 1.25 2.45 10.13
CA LYS A 47 1.73 2.54 11.51
C LYS A 47 2.89 1.59 11.78
N HIS A 48 2.76 0.33 11.39
CA HIS A 48 3.77 -0.69 11.70
C HIS A 48 4.99 -0.62 10.78
N ALA A 49 4.81 -0.22 9.53
CA ALA A 49 5.92 -0.03 8.60
C ALA A 49 6.61 1.33 8.74
N LEU A 50 6.04 2.24 9.54
CA LEU A 50 6.49 3.62 9.70
C LEU A 50 6.45 4.40 8.38
N PHE A 51 5.53 4.03 7.50
CA PHE A 51 5.22 4.81 6.30
C PHE A 51 4.32 5.98 6.65
N ASP A 52 4.46 7.10 5.94
CA ASP A 52 3.38 8.07 5.85
C ASP A 52 2.60 7.73 4.58
N LEU A 53 1.33 7.40 4.76
CA LEU A 53 0.47 6.89 3.68
C LEU A 53 -0.85 7.64 3.68
N GLU A 54 -1.14 8.29 2.58
CA GLU A 54 -2.41 8.96 2.36
C GLU A 54 -3.10 8.32 1.16
N ILE A 55 -4.32 7.84 1.36
CA ILE A 55 -5.12 7.23 0.30
C ILE A 55 -6.52 7.81 0.33
N ASN A 56 -6.94 8.32 -0.82
CA ASN A 56 -8.30 8.77 -1.03
C ASN A 56 -8.84 8.05 -2.26
N ALA A 57 -9.76 7.12 -2.05
CA ALA A 57 -10.30 6.29 -3.10
C ALA A 57 -11.83 6.37 -3.10
N SER A 58 -12.40 6.50 -4.28
CA SER A 58 -13.83 6.42 -4.54
C SER A 58 -14.04 5.38 -5.63
N GLY A 59 -14.90 4.42 -5.39
CA GLY A 59 -15.15 3.34 -6.34
C GLY A 59 -16.61 2.90 -6.33
N ASP A 60 -16.90 1.91 -7.16
CA ASP A 60 -18.22 1.34 -7.37
C ASP A 60 -18.59 0.33 -6.26
N THR A 61 -18.50 0.76 -5.00
CA THR A 61 -18.76 -0.11 -3.83
C THR A 61 -20.21 -0.57 -3.71
N ASP A 62 -21.12 0.02 -4.48
CA ASP A 62 -22.48 -0.46 -4.61
C ASP A 62 -22.59 -1.77 -5.41
N VAL A 63 -21.60 -2.05 -6.26
CA VAL A 63 -21.48 -3.34 -6.96
C VAL A 63 -20.85 -4.37 -6.03
N ASP A 64 -19.61 -4.14 -5.64
CA ASP A 64 -18.88 -4.86 -4.59
C ASP A 64 -17.57 -4.11 -4.30
N TYR A 65 -16.67 -4.73 -3.54
CA TYR A 65 -15.41 -4.10 -3.16
C TYR A 65 -14.24 -4.43 -4.11
N HIS A 66 -14.48 -5.28 -5.10
CA HIS A 66 -13.42 -5.85 -5.95
C HIS A 66 -12.57 -4.77 -6.61
N HIS A 67 -13.21 -3.87 -7.37
CA HIS A 67 -12.47 -2.86 -8.15
C HIS A 67 -11.72 -1.89 -7.26
N THR A 68 -12.32 -1.46 -6.16
CA THR A 68 -11.69 -0.53 -5.23
C THR A 68 -10.45 -1.16 -4.58
N VAL A 69 -10.58 -2.38 -4.06
CA VAL A 69 -9.46 -3.08 -3.42
C VAL A 69 -8.34 -3.36 -4.41
N GLU A 70 -8.68 -3.86 -5.60
CA GLU A 70 -7.69 -4.16 -6.65
C GLU A 70 -6.94 -2.90 -7.06
N ASP A 71 -7.64 -1.81 -7.35
CA ASP A 71 -7.03 -0.60 -7.86
C ASP A 71 -6.20 0.12 -6.79
N VAL A 72 -6.61 0.10 -5.52
CA VAL A 72 -5.79 0.60 -4.42
C VAL A 72 -4.50 -0.24 -4.31
N GLY A 73 -4.60 -1.56 -4.44
CA GLY A 73 -3.43 -2.45 -4.43
C GLY A 73 -2.46 -2.13 -5.57
N ILE A 74 -2.99 -1.91 -6.77
CA ILE A 74 -2.18 -1.52 -7.94
C ILE A 74 -1.46 -0.19 -7.66
N CYS A 75 -2.18 0.80 -7.16
CA CYS A 75 -1.60 2.11 -6.82
C CYS A 75 -0.52 2.00 -5.74
N LEU A 76 -0.76 1.22 -4.70
CA LEU A 76 0.20 1.05 -3.62
C LEU A 76 1.48 0.37 -4.12
N GLY A 77 1.35 -0.69 -4.92
CA GLY A 77 2.50 -1.37 -5.52
C GLY A 77 3.32 -0.45 -6.42
N GLN A 78 2.65 0.34 -7.24
CA GLN A 78 3.29 1.33 -8.09
C GLN A 78 3.99 2.40 -7.26
N ALA A 79 3.37 2.88 -6.19
CA ALA A 79 3.94 3.88 -5.29
C ALA A 79 5.22 3.36 -4.62
N VAL A 80 5.21 2.12 -4.14
CA VAL A 80 6.39 1.48 -3.54
C VAL A 80 7.51 1.38 -4.57
N LYS A 81 7.20 0.92 -5.78
CA LYS A 81 8.18 0.81 -6.87
C LYS A 81 8.82 2.15 -7.19
N GLU A 82 8.04 3.20 -7.33
CA GLU A 82 8.55 4.53 -7.64
C GLU A 82 9.37 5.12 -6.50
N ALA A 83 8.90 4.96 -5.26
CA ALA A 83 9.61 5.47 -4.08
C ALA A 83 10.96 4.76 -3.87
N LEU A 84 11.05 3.47 -4.17
CA LEU A 84 12.31 2.71 -4.05
C LEU A 84 13.33 3.10 -5.11
N GLY A 85 12.90 3.62 -6.24
CA GLY A 85 13.81 4.03 -7.32
C GLY A 85 14.69 2.87 -7.79
N ASP A 86 16.01 3.03 -7.70
CA ASP A 86 16.99 2.01 -8.10
C ASP A 86 17.17 0.90 -7.06
N LYS A 87 16.43 0.97 -5.94
CA LYS A 87 16.47 -0.01 -4.84
C LYS A 87 17.81 -0.08 -4.11
N ALA A 88 18.67 0.93 -4.25
CA ALA A 88 19.94 0.97 -3.56
C ALA A 88 19.74 1.00 -2.04
N GLY A 89 20.51 0.21 -1.31
CA GLY A 89 20.52 0.23 0.15
C GLY A 89 19.36 -0.46 0.85
N ILE A 90 18.44 -1.09 0.11
CA ILE A 90 17.32 -1.80 0.74
C ILE A 90 17.71 -3.20 1.21
N THR A 91 16.96 -3.71 2.19
CA THR A 91 16.99 -5.13 2.53
C THR A 91 16.04 -5.85 1.57
N ARG A 92 16.60 -6.59 0.62
CA ARG A 92 15.84 -7.18 -0.49
C ARG A 92 14.87 -8.26 -0.05
N PHE A 93 15.28 -9.09 0.90
CA PHE A 93 14.51 -10.25 1.34
C PHE A 93 13.95 -10.03 2.75
N ALA A 94 12.73 -10.45 2.97
CA ALA A 94 12.12 -10.47 4.29
C ALA A 94 11.07 -11.57 4.38
N ASN A 95 10.89 -12.10 5.60
CA ASN A 95 9.78 -13.00 5.88
C ASN A 95 9.29 -12.74 7.30
N VAL A 96 8.00 -12.99 7.51
CA VAL A 96 7.38 -12.79 8.82
C VAL A 96 6.15 -13.67 8.95
N SER A 97 5.91 -14.14 10.18
CA SER A 97 4.67 -14.80 10.57
C SER A 97 3.93 -13.87 11.54
N VAL A 98 2.71 -13.51 11.21
CA VAL A 98 1.88 -12.64 12.04
C VAL A 98 0.65 -13.41 12.51
N PRO A 99 0.56 -13.71 13.83
CA PRO A 99 -0.61 -14.40 14.38
C PRO A 99 -1.71 -13.42 14.74
N MET A 100 -2.95 -13.85 14.57
CA MET A 100 -4.13 -13.10 15.03
C MET A 100 -5.20 -14.13 15.43
N GLN A 101 -5.31 -14.42 16.70
CA GLN A 101 -6.21 -15.44 17.25
C GLN A 101 -6.11 -16.76 16.47
N GLU A 102 -7.14 -17.15 15.72
CA GLU A 102 -7.18 -18.40 14.95
C GLU A 102 -6.60 -18.27 13.55
N THR A 103 -6.02 -17.11 13.21
CA THR A 103 -5.46 -16.84 11.88
C THR A 103 -3.95 -16.64 11.97
N LEU A 104 -3.23 -17.20 11.01
CA LEU A 104 -1.79 -16.98 10.86
C LEU A 104 -1.50 -16.54 9.43
N ALA A 105 -0.81 -15.42 9.28
CA ALA A 105 -0.33 -14.97 7.97
C ALA A 105 1.18 -15.17 7.89
N ASP A 106 1.63 -15.99 6.95
CA ASP A 106 3.05 -16.18 6.63
C ASP A 106 3.35 -15.47 5.32
N ILE A 107 4.35 -14.58 5.34
CA ILE A 107 4.70 -13.79 4.18
C ILE A 107 6.19 -13.87 3.92
N ALA A 108 6.56 -14.08 2.66
CA ALA A 108 7.94 -13.99 2.18
C ALA A 108 8.00 -13.05 0.99
N ILE A 109 8.90 -12.08 1.04
CA ILE A 109 9.02 -11.04 0.03
C ILE A 109 10.44 -11.01 -0.53
N ASP A 110 10.54 -10.90 -1.86
CA ASP A 110 11.78 -10.60 -2.57
C ASP A 110 11.54 -9.41 -3.50
N ILE A 111 12.17 -8.28 -3.20
CA ILE A 111 12.05 -7.09 -4.04
C ILE A 111 13.14 -7.12 -5.09
N SER A 112 12.99 -8.02 -6.08
CA SER A 112 13.97 -8.24 -7.13
C SER A 112 13.96 -7.17 -8.23
N GLY A 113 12.85 -6.43 -8.35
CA GLY A 113 12.63 -5.49 -9.45
C GLY A 113 12.02 -6.14 -10.69
N ARG A 114 11.64 -7.40 -10.61
CA ARG A 114 10.98 -8.15 -11.68
C ARG A 114 9.68 -8.74 -11.15
N SER A 115 8.66 -8.75 -12.03
CA SER A 115 7.44 -9.51 -11.72
C SER A 115 7.74 -11.01 -11.80
N ALA A 116 7.09 -11.73 -10.92
CA ALA A 116 7.25 -13.19 -10.85
C ALA A 116 5.90 -13.87 -10.73
#